data_a4fd9c7723546c978ba50cf13704d9a2
#
_entry.id   a4fd9c7723546c978ba50cf13704d9a2
#
_cell.length_a   1.000
_cell.length_b   1.000
_cell.length_c   1.000
_cell.angle_alpha   90.00
_cell.angle_beta   90.00
_cell.angle_gamma   90.00
#
_symmetry.space_group_name_H-M   'P 1'
#
loop_
_entity.id
_entity.type
_entity.pdbx_description
1 polymer ?
#
loop_
_entity_poly.entity_id
_entity_poly.type
_entity_poly.pdbx_seq_one_letter_code
_entity_poly.pdbx_strand_id
1 'polypeptide(L)'
;MNAFEFTHDPIEPLALSATLADPAAGGIAAFEGWVRDQNEGRVVNRLEYEAFEELAQVEGKRIVAEALSRHGALRARCVHRLGALAVGELAVWIGVAAAHRAEAFDACRQIIDEIKHRLPIWKKEYYADGDSGWVECAHCTAAVQVPAFDYSRQVALPEIGAAGQQRLARSSVIVIGAGGLGCAVLSGLAGAGVGTIVIVDDDVVEAANLHRQPLYTPGDVGRPKAEVAAKRLAAYNPTIRLRPLPIRLT
;
A
#
# COMPACT_ATOMS: atom_id res chain seq x y z
N MET A 1 15.48 3.63 18.43
CA MET A 1 15.17 4.44 17.24
C MET A 1 14.10 3.68 16.46
N ASN A 2 12.87 4.21 16.37
CA ASN A 2 11.77 3.54 15.67
C ASN A 2 11.77 4.06 14.24
N ALA A 3 11.97 3.20 13.25
CA ALA A 3 12.16 3.64 11.87
C ALA A 3 11.56 2.67 10.85
N PHE A 4 11.05 3.24 9.77
CA PHE A 4 10.86 2.60 8.49
C PHE A 4 11.86 3.21 7.50
N GLU A 5 12.53 2.36 6.72
CA GLU A 5 13.51 2.80 5.72
C GLU A 5 13.54 1.87 4.50
N PHE A 6 13.88 2.44 3.35
CA PHE A 6 14.25 1.68 2.17
C PHE A 6 15.77 1.50 2.06
N THR A 7 16.19 0.43 1.39
CA THR A 7 17.57 0.19 1.01
C THR A 7 17.65 -0.51 -0.35
N HIS A 8 18.71 -0.26 -1.09
CA HIS A 8 19.09 -1.05 -2.27
C HIS A 8 20.13 -2.13 -1.93
N ASP A 9 20.76 -2.00 -0.78
CA ASP A 9 21.77 -2.94 -0.30
C ASP A 9 21.14 -4.16 0.41
N PRO A 10 21.85 -5.29 0.50
CA PRO A 10 21.41 -6.44 1.26
C PRO A 10 21.09 -6.08 2.71
N ILE A 11 19.99 -6.64 3.21
CA ILE A 11 19.58 -6.44 4.61
C ILE A 11 20.39 -7.36 5.51
N GLU A 12 20.92 -6.80 6.61
CA GLU A 12 21.70 -7.52 7.62
C GLU A 12 20.86 -7.73 8.90
N PRO A 13 20.12 -8.84 9.05
CA PRO A 13 19.18 -9.05 10.15
C PRO A 13 19.80 -8.95 11.53
N LEU A 14 21.01 -9.50 11.71
CA LEU A 14 21.70 -9.50 13.00
C LEU A 14 22.06 -8.08 13.45
N ALA A 15 22.54 -7.25 12.52
CA ALA A 15 22.88 -5.86 12.81
C ALA A 15 21.63 -5.06 13.17
N LEU A 16 20.53 -5.29 12.46
CA LEU A 16 19.25 -4.63 12.71
C LEU A 16 18.65 -5.07 14.06
N SER A 17 18.68 -6.37 14.38
CA SER A 17 18.18 -6.90 15.65
C SER A 17 18.94 -6.30 16.85
N ALA A 18 20.24 -6.11 16.73
CA ALA A 18 21.04 -5.49 17.79
C ALA A 18 20.59 -4.05 18.11
N THR A 19 20.03 -3.32 17.13
CA THR A 19 19.52 -1.95 17.35
C THR A 19 18.21 -1.89 18.16
N LEU A 20 17.55 -3.03 18.35
CA LEU A 20 16.30 -3.14 19.11
C LEU A 20 16.51 -3.45 20.59
N ALA A 21 17.77 -3.66 21.01
CA ALA A 21 18.07 -3.95 22.40
C ALA A 21 17.53 -2.85 23.34
N ASP A 22 16.74 -3.26 24.31
CA ASP A 22 16.15 -2.39 25.31
C ASP A 22 16.09 -3.13 26.65
N PRO A 23 16.58 -2.52 27.77
CA PRO A 23 16.56 -3.16 29.08
C PRO A 23 15.17 -3.57 29.59
N ALA A 24 14.12 -2.90 29.10
CA ALA A 24 12.72 -3.20 29.45
C ALA A 24 12.09 -4.29 28.55
N ALA A 25 12.81 -4.72 27.51
CA ALA A 25 12.29 -5.73 26.60
C ALA A 25 12.50 -7.14 27.17
N GLY A 26 11.40 -7.89 27.29
CA GLY A 26 11.42 -9.31 27.61
C GLY A 26 11.52 -10.21 26.36
N GLY A 27 11.36 -9.64 25.15
CA GLY A 27 11.45 -10.38 23.90
C GLY A 27 11.50 -9.50 22.67
N ILE A 28 12.07 -10.10 21.60
CA ILE A 28 12.09 -9.51 20.25
C ILE A 28 11.39 -10.50 19.32
N ALA A 29 10.42 -10.02 18.54
CA ALA A 29 9.87 -10.73 17.39
C ALA A 29 10.47 -10.16 16.10
N ALA A 30 10.84 -11.04 15.16
CA ALA A 30 11.28 -10.61 13.84
C ALA A 30 10.52 -11.36 12.74
N PHE A 31 10.25 -10.64 11.65
CA PHE A 31 9.71 -11.20 10.41
C PHE A 31 10.70 -10.93 9.28
N GLU A 32 10.96 -11.97 8.50
CA GLU A 32 11.81 -11.92 7.32
C GLU A 32 11.02 -12.36 6.10
N GLY A 33 10.89 -11.47 5.13
CA GLY A 33 10.21 -11.77 3.86
C GLY A 33 11.22 -12.03 2.75
N TRP A 34 11.31 -13.27 2.30
CA TRP A 34 12.27 -13.74 1.30
C TRP A 34 11.66 -13.84 -0.10
N VAL A 35 12.49 -13.70 -1.13
CA VAL A 35 12.12 -13.96 -2.51
C VAL A 35 12.03 -15.46 -2.73
N ARG A 36 10.83 -15.96 -3.07
CA ARG A 36 10.58 -17.38 -3.33
C ARG A 36 10.84 -17.72 -4.79
N ASP A 37 11.17 -18.96 -5.05
CA ASP A 37 11.40 -19.53 -6.39
C ASP A 37 10.10 -19.85 -7.16
N GLN A 38 8.94 -19.76 -6.51
CA GLN A 38 7.63 -20.04 -7.10
C GLN A 38 6.56 -19.04 -6.66
N ASN A 39 5.69 -18.70 -7.60
CA ASN A 39 4.44 -17.99 -7.33
C ASN A 39 3.32 -18.51 -8.26
N GLU A 40 2.17 -18.91 -7.67
CA GLU A 40 0.99 -19.43 -8.40
C GLU A 40 1.33 -20.56 -9.39
N GLY A 41 2.26 -21.45 -9.00
CA GLY A 41 2.70 -22.59 -9.82
C GLY A 41 3.69 -22.24 -10.93
N ARG A 42 4.14 -20.99 -11.02
CA ARG A 42 5.16 -20.53 -11.98
C ARG A 42 6.52 -20.38 -11.30
N VAL A 43 7.58 -20.76 -11.99
CA VAL A 43 8.96 -20.60 -11.50
C VAL A 43 9.38 -19.14 -11.66
N VAL A 44 9.79 -18.52 -10.56
CA VAL A 44 10.26 -17.14 -10.49
C VAL A 44 11.79 -17.12 -10.57
N ASN A 45 12.34 -16.30 -11.47
CA ASN A 45 13.78 -16.10 -11.60
C ASN A 45 14.29 -14.95 -10.74
N ARG A 46 13.52 -13.87 -10.63
CA ARG A 46 13.81 -12.69 -9.82
C ARG A 46 12.57 -11.87 -9.56
N LEU A 47 12.65 -11.01 -8.55
CA LEU A 47 11.69 -9.95 -8.29
C LEU A 47 12.30 -8.57 -8.57
N GLU A 48 11.44 -7.60 -8.77
CA GLU A 48 11.81 -6.18 -8.75
C GLU A 48 10.77 -5.41 -7.93
N TYR A 49 11.25 -4.63 -6.97
CA TYR A 49 10.42 -3.74 -6.17
C TYR A 49 10.64 -2.30 -6.56
N GLU A 50 9.55 -1.62 -6.87
CA GLU A 50 9.52 -0.17 -7.09
C GLU A 50 8.62 0.46 -6.02
N ALA A 51 8.94 1.70 -5.62
CA ALA A 51 8.14 2.46 -4.67
C ALA A 51 8.10 3.94 -5.02
N PHE A 52 7.03 4.61 -4.63
CA PHE A 52 7.07 6.05 -4.48
C PHE A 52 7.67 6.37 -3.11
N GLU A 53 9.02 6.47 -3.07
CA GLU A 53 9.80 6.42 -1.84
C GLU A 53 9.42 7.50 -0.84
N GLU A 54 9.28 8.77 -1.26
CA GLU A 54 8.94 9.88 -0.37
C GLU A 54 7.64 9.61 0.40
N LEU A 55 6.60 9.20 -0.30
CA LEU A 55 5.30 8.90 0.27
C LEU A 55 5.35 7.64 1.14
N ALA A 56 5.97 6.58 0.62
CA ALA A 56 6.08 5.31 1.33
C ALA A 56 6.91 5.45 2.62
N GLN A 57 7.93 6.30 2.62
CA GLN A 57 8.75 6.59 3.80
C GLN A 57 7.93 7.27 4.92
N VAL A 58 7.12 8.26 4.56
CA VAL A 58 6.24 8.96 5.53
C VAL A 58 5.22 7.99 6.11
N GLU A 59 4.54 7.25 5.24
CA GLU A 59 3.49 6.32 5.66
C GLU A 59 4.06 5.11 6.40
N GLY A 60 5.22 4.59 6.00
CA GLY A 60 5.90 3.51 6.71
C GLY A 60 6.30 3.89 8.14
N LYS A 61 6.80 5.09 8.36
CA LYS A 61 7.08 5.62 9.71
C LYS A 61 5.80 5.72 10.54
N ARG A 62 4.69 6.14 9.93
CA ARG A 62 3.39 6.23 10.58
C ARG A 62 2.88 4.85 10.99
N ILE A 63 2.96 3.85 10.10
CA ILE A 63 2.59 2.46 10.39
C ILE A 63 3.35 1.91 11.61
N VAL A 64 4.67 2.10 11.63
CA VAL A 64 5.50 1.67 12.76
C VAL A 64 5.09 2.36 14.07
N ALA A 65 4.85 3.66 14.04
CA ALA A 65 4.41 4.41 15.22
C ALA A 65 3.02 3.97 15.72
N GLU A 66 2.07 3.74 14.81
CA GLU A 66 0.73 3.23 15.13
C GLU A 66 0.79 1.85 15.78
N ALA A 67 1.59 0.93 15.25
CA ALA A 67 1.77 -0.41 15.80
C ALA A 67 2.37 -0.38 17.22
N LEU A 68 3.42 0.44 17.41
CA LEU A 68 4.02 0.63 18.73
C LEU A 68 3.01 1.15 19.76
N SER A 69 2.28 2.19 19.40
CA SER A 69 1.26 2.80 20.28
C SER A 69 0.14 1.83 20.60
N ARG A 70 -0.34 1.07 19.59
CA ARG A 70 -1.49 0.17 19.76
C ARG A 70 -1.20 -1.03 20.64
N HIS A 71 0.01 -1.59 20.50
CA HIS A 71 0.39 -2.82 21.21
C HIS A 71 1.29 -2.58 22.42
N GLY A 72 1.63 -1.32 22.73
CA GLY A 72 2.52 -1.02 23.85
C GLY A 72 3.94 -1.56 23.65
N ALA A 73 4.38 -1.76 22.40
CA ALA A 73 5.72 -2.21 22.12
C ALA A 73 6.74 -1.08 22.30
N LEU A 74 7.98 -1.45 22.66
CA LEU A 74 9.02 -0.51 23.08
C LEU A 74 9.79 0.06 21.88
N ARG A 75 10.20 -0.82 20.97
CA ARG A 75 10.96 -0.45 19.77
C ARG A 75 10.53 -1.27 18.58
N ALA A 76 10.54 -0.65 17.41
CA ALA A 76 10.38 -1.35 16.15
C ALA A 76 11.23 -0.73 15.05
N ARG A 77 11.66 -1.58 14.13
CA ARG A 77 12.35 -1.19 12.92
C ARG A 77 11.89 -2.04 11.75
N CYS A 78 11.70 -1.40 10.61
CA CYS A 78 11.35 -2.06 9.37
C CYS A 78 12.27 -1.56 8.26
N VAL A 79 12.84 -2.49 7.51
CA VAL A 79 13.69 -2.21 6.35
C VAL A 79 13.13 -2.97 5.15
N HIS A 80 12.88 -2.28 4.05
CA HIS A 80 12.41 -2.87 2.81
C HIS A 80 13.39 -2.59 1.67
N ARG A 81 13.76 -3.64 0.91
CA ARG A 81 14.63 -3.47 -0.26
C ARG A 81 13.84 -3.02 -1.48
N LEU A 82 14.47 -2.19 -2.29
CA LEU A 82 14.01 -1.79 -3.62
C LEU A 82 14.96 -2.30 -4.69
N GLY A 83 14.49 -2.25 -5.96
CA GLY A 83 15.24 -2.72 -7.12
C GLY A 83 15.13 -4.23 -7.31
N ALA A 84 16.08 -4.78 -8.06
CA ALA A 84 16.09 -6.19 -8.45
C ALA A 84 16.62 -7.07 -7.32
N LEU A 85 15.90 -8.16 -7.02
CA LEU A 85 16.25 -9.17 -6.02
C LEU A 85 16.24 -10.56 -6.65
N ALA A 86 17.26 -11.34 -6.37
CA ALA A 86 17.33 -12.74 -6.76
C ALA A 86 16.49 -13.63 -5.82
N VAL A 87 16.14 -14.82 -6.26
CA VAL A 87 15.52 -15.85 -5.41
C VAL A 87 16.44 -16.16 -4.23
N GLY A 88 15.87 -16.24 -3.03
CA GLY A 88 16.61 -16.44 -1.79
C GLY A 88 17.19 -15.18 -1.18
N GLU A 89 16.97 -14.00 -1.76
CA GLU A 89 17.33 -12.74 -1.13
C GLU A 89 16.23 -12.21 -0.20
N LEU A 90 16.64 -11.51 0.84
CA LEU A 90 15.76 -10.90 1.84
C LEU A 90 15.21 -9.58 1.28
N ALA A 91 13.89 -9.50 1.13
CA ALA A 91 13.19 -8.34 0.58
C ALA A 91 12.72 -7.35 1.66
N VAL A 92 12.29 -7.87 2.80
CA VAL A 92 11.81 -7.06 3.92
C VAL A 92 12.18 -7.69 5.25
N TRP A 93 12.63 -6.87 6.18
CA TRP A 93 12.88 -7.24 7.57
C TRP A 93 12.12 -6.32 8.50
N ILE A 94 11.47 -6.91 9.51
CA ILE A 94 10.75 -6.20 10.55
C ILE A 94 11.17 -6.78 11.89
N GLY A 95 11.56 -5.94 12.81
CA GLY A 95 11.85 -6.33 14.20
C GLY A 95 11.08 -5.47 15.18
N VAL A 96 10.57 -6.10 16.23
CA VAL A 96 9.84 -5.43 17.32
C VAL A 96 10.29 -5.97 18.66
N ALA A 97 10.70 -5.07 19.56
CA ALA A 97 10.99 -5.36 20.95
C ALA A 97 9.85 -4.92 21.86
N ALA A 98 9.41 -5.77 22.76
CA ALA A 98 8.37 -5.47 23.73
C ALA A 98 8.64 -6.12 25.10
N ALA A 99 7.93 -5.68 26.14
CA ALA A 99 8.04 -6.25 27.47
C ALA A 99 7.62 -7.74 27.50
N HIS A 100 6.63 -8.11 26.71
CA HIS A 100 6.17 -9.50 26.59
C HIS A 100 6.05 -9.91 25.12
N ARG A 101 6.08 -11.23 24.88
CA ARG A 101 6.08 -11.81 23.52
C ARG A 101 4.80 -11.50 22.72
N ALA A 102 3.64 -11.40 23.39
CA ALA A 102 2.38 -11.15 22.68
C ALA A 102 2.40 -9.82 21.94
N GLU A 103 2.76 -8.74 22.63
CA GLU A 103 2.86 -7.40 22.08
C GLU A 103 3.88 -7.33 20.93
N ALA A 104 5.02 -8.05 21.07
CA ALA A 104 6.04 -8.11 20.04
C ALA A 104 5.52 -8.79 18.76
N PHE A 105 4.84 -9.93 18.88
CA PHE A 105 4.27 -10.64 17.73
C PHE A 105 3.14 -9.87 17.08
N ASP A 106 2.22 -9.29 17.87
CA ASP A 106 1.05 -8.58 17.36
C ASP A 106 1.47 -7.29 16.64
N ALA A 107 2.41 -6.53 17.21
CA ALA A 107 2.96 -5.35 16.54
C ALA A 107 3.73 -5.71 15.26
N CYS A 108 4.54 -6.76 15.28
CA CYS A 108 5.28 -7.23 14.10
C CYS A 108 4.33 -7.65 12.98
N ARG A 109 3.26 -8.40 13.30
CA ARG A 109 2.21 -8.78 12.36
C ARG A 109 1.50 -7.54 11.79
N GLN A 110 1.07 -6.62 12.66
CA GLN A 110 0.40 -5.41 12.20
C GLN A 110 1.29 -4.63 11.22
N ILE A 111 2.58 -4.47 11.51
CA ILE A 111 3.48 -3.72 10.64
C ILE A 111 3.55 -4.36 9.24
N ILE A 112 3.74 -5.68 9.12
CA ILE A 112 3.83 -6.32 7.79
C ILE A 112 2.49 -6.26 7.04
N ASP A 113 1.37 -6.45 7.73
CA ASP A 113 0.06 -6.41 7.11
C ASP A 113 -0.27 -5.01 6.60
N GLU A 114 -0.02 -3.97 7.41
CA GLU A 114 -0.25 -2.56 7.03
C GLU A 114 0.69 -2.09 5.92
N ILE A 115 1.97 -2.50 5.93
CA ILE A 115 2.92 -2.22 4.85
C ILE A 115 2.39 -2.75 3.52
N LYS A 116 1.93 -3.99 3.48
CA LYS A 116 1.38 -4.59 2.27
C LYS A 116 0.09 -3.92 1.79
N HIS A 117 -0.68 -3.33 2.71
CA HIS A 117 -1.96 -2.68 2.39
C HIS A 117 -1.84 -1.20 2.05
N ARG A 118 -0.93 -0.48 2.71
CA ARG A 118 -0.92 0.99 2.70
C ARG A 118 0.24 1.58 1.88
N LEU A 119 1.40 0.90 1.84
CA LEU A 119 2.53 1.49 1.14
C LEU A 119 2.39 1.40 -0.38
N PRO A 120 2.72 2.48 -1.11
CA PRO A 120 2.80 2.49 -2.55
C PRO A 120 4.10 1.80 -3.01
N ILE A 121 4.13 0.47 -2.84
CA ILE A 121 5.21 -0.42 -3.27
C ILE A 121 4.62 -1.39 -4.29
N TRP A 122 5.28 -1.53 -5.40
CA TRP A 122 4.91 -2.46 -6.48
C TRP A 122 5.96 -3.55 -6.60
N LYS A 123 5.48 -4.77 -6.85
CA LYS A 123 6.30 -5.96 -7.05
C LYS A 123 6.11 -6.46 -8.47
N LYS A 124 7.20 -6.58 -9.23
CA LYS A 124 7.23 -7.21 -10.54
C LYS A 124 7.97 -8.54 -10.45
N GLU A 125 7.36 -9.59 -10.97
CA GLU A 125 7.99 -10.91 -11.05
C GLU A 125 8.44 -11.18 -12.47
N TYR A 126 9.61 -11.82 -12.59
CA TYR A 126 10.17 -12.31 -13.83
C TYR A 126 10.22 -13.82 -13.77
N TYR A 127 9.57 -14.48 -14.72
CA TYR A 127 9.37 -15.92 -14.72
C TYR A 127 10.37 -16.63 -15.65
N ALA A 128 10.57 -17.93 -15.41
CA ALA A 128 11.49 -18.76 -16.20
C ALA A 128 11.04 -18.94 -17.66
N ASP A 129 9.76 -18.78 -17.96
CA ASP A 129 9.18 -18.83 -19.31
C ASP A 129 9.40 -17.56 -20.16
N GLY A 130 10.13 -16.57 -19.60
CA GLY A 130 10.44 -15.30 -20.26
C GLY A 130 9.37 -14.22 -20.10
N ASP A 131 8.25 -14.53 -19.43
CA ASP A 131 7.20 -13.57 -19.13
C ASP A 131 7.54 -12.75 -17.87
N SER A 132 6.90 -11.60 -17.71
CA SER A 132 7.01 -10.76 -16.52
C SER A 132 5.68 -10.08 -16.22
N GLY A 133 5.35 -9.93 -14.94
CA GLY A 133 4.11 -9.30 -14.53
C GLY A 133 4.20 -8.57 -13.20
N TRP A 134 3.45 -7.48 -13.10
CA TRP A 134 3.20 -6.84 -11.80
C TRP A 134 2.30 -7.74 -10.98
N VAL A 135 2.76 -8.09 -9.77
CA VAL A 135 2.05 -9.02 -8.89
C VAL A 135 1.41 -8.27 -7.73
N GLU A 136 0.10 -8.42 -7.61
CA GLU A 136 -0.63 -7.96 -6.42
C GLU A 136 -0.55 -9.01 -5.30
N CYS A 137 -0.51 -8.53 -4.05
CA CYS A 137 -0.53 -9.43 -2.90
C CYS A 137 -1.90 -10.14 -2.80
N ALA A 138 -1.93 -11.45 -3.07
CA ALA A 138 -3.17 -12.25 -3.13
C ALA A 138 -3.98 -12.29 -1.81
N HIS A 139 -3.42 -11.87 -0.68
CA HIS A 139 -4.10 -11.90 0.61
C HIS A 139 -4.89 -10.62 0.94
N CYS A 140 -5.01 -9.67 0.00
CA CYS A 140 -5.82 -8.46 0.15
C CYS A 140 -7.27 -8.63 -0.31
N THR A 141 -7.70 -9.80 -0.71
CA THR A 141 -9.06 -10.07 -1.19
C THR A 141 -9.85 -10.94 -0.24
N ALA A 142 -10.34 -10.37 0.86
CA ALA A 142 -11.55 -10.90 1.46
C ALA A 142 -12.71 -10.44 0.57
N ALA A 143 -13.27 -11.33 -0.21
CA ALA A 143 -14.36 -11.04 -1.12
C ALA A 143 -15.64 -10.70 -0.33
N VAL A 144 -15.93 -9.40 -0.21
CA VAL A 144 -17.30 -8.96 -0.04
C VAL A 144 -17.96 -9.14 -1.41
N GLN A 145 -19.02 -9.93 -1.52
CA GLN A 145 -19.85 -10.00 -2.72
C GLN A 145 -20.59 -8.66 -2.88
N VAL A 146 -19.98 -7.76 -3.63
CA VAL A 146 -20.59 -6.49 -4.05
C VAL A 146 -21.13 -6.72 -5.46
N PRO A 147 -22.30 -6.16 -5.84
CA PRO A 147 -22.80 -6.23 -7.21
C PRO A 147 -21.70 -5.78 -8.18
N ALA A 148 -21.43 -6.59 -9.19
CA ALA A 148 -20.37 -6.28 -10.16
C ALA A 148 -20.67 -4.94 -10.83
N PHE A 149 -19.68 -4.02 -10.78
CA PHE A 149 -19.75 -2.79 -11.55
C PHE A 149 -19.67 -3.14 -13.04
N ASP A 150 -20.65 -2.71 -13.83
CA ASP A 150 -20.79 -3.14 -15.23
C ASP A 150 -19.91 -2.31 -16.18
N TYR A 151 -18.88 -2.92 -16.74
CA TYR A 151 -17.97 -2.34 -17.74
C TYR A 151 -18.32 -2.75 -19.18
N SER A 152 -19.47 -3.37 -19.44
CA SER A 152 -19.82 -3.96 -20.74
C SER A 152 -19.68 -2.96 -21.90
N ARG A 153 -20.08 -1.70 -21.71
CA ARG A 153 -19.95 -0.64 -22.73
C ARG A 153 -18.49 -0.27 -23.02
N GLN A 154 -17.65 -0.26 -21.99
CA GLN A 154 -16.21 0.02 -22.13
C GLN A 154 -15.49 -1.15 -22.80
N VAL A 155 -15.83 -2.37 -22.42
CA VAL A 155 -15.31 -3.61 -23.02
C VAL A 155 -15.74 -3.77 -24.49
N ALA A 156 -16.87 -3.22 -24.89
CA ALA A 156 -17.33 -3.24 -26.28
C ALA A 156 -16.51 -2.34 -27.23
N LEU A 157 -15.66 -1.44 -26.71
CA LEU A 157 -14.76 -0.63 -27.52
C LEU A 157 -13.57 -1.50 -28.00
N PRO A 158 -13.30 -1.59 -29.31
CA PRO A 158 -12.22 -2.43 -29.84
C PRO A 158 -10.83 -2.10 -29.25
N GLU A 159 -10.61 -0.82 -28.92
CA GLU A 159 -9.34 -0.32 -28.37
C GLU A 159 -9.11 -0.77 -26.90
N ILE A 160 -10.18 -1.12 -26.21
CA ILE A 160 -10.13 -1.58 -24.81
C ILE A 160 -10.29 -3.10 -24.75
N GLY A 161 -11.45 -3.59 -25.14
CA GLY A 161 -11.78 -5.01 -25.05
C GLY A 161 -11.71 -5.57 -23.63
N ALA A 162 -11.92 -6.87 -23.48
CA ALA A 162 -11.79 -7.56 -22.20
C ALA A 162 -10.37 -7.50 -21.65
N ALA A 163 -9.36 -7.63 -22.51
CA ALA A 163 -7.95 -7.58 -22.11
C ALA A 163 -7.54 -6.19 -21.60
N GLY A 164 -8.05 -5.10 -22.22
CA GLY A 164 -7.82 -3.75 -21.75
C GLY A 164 -8.46 -3.50 -20.39
N GLN A 165 -9.70 -3.97 -20.19
CA GLN A 165 -10.37 -3.87 -18.89
C GLN A 165 -9.64 -4.63 -17.78
N GLN A 166 -9.09 -5.81 -18.08
CA GLN A 166 -8.27 -6.54 -17.12
C GLN A 166 -6.98 -5.78 -16.78
N ARG A 167 -6.33 -5.11 -17.75
CA ARG A 167 -5.17 -4.26 -17.48
C ARG A 167 -5.52 -3.09 -16.57
N LEU A 168 -6.65 -2.40 -16.82
CA LEU A 168 -7.14 -1.34 -15.93
C LEU A 168 -7.39 -1.85 -14.51
N ALA A 169 -8.07 -2.98 -14.37
CA ALA A 169 -8.35 -3.58 -13.06
C ALA A 169 -7.09 -3.99 -12.28
N ARG A 170 -5.99 -4.26 -12.98
CA ARG A 170 -4.68 -4.57 -12.37
C ARG A 170 -3.79 -3.34 -12.17
N SER A 171 -4.18 -2.19 -12.69
CA SER A 171 -3.38 -0.97 -12.60
C SER A 171 -3.52 -0.31 -11.24
N SER A 172 -2.43 0.33 -10.81
CA SER A 172 -2.38 1.18 -9.62
C SER A 172 -1.98 2.59 -10.01
N VAL A 173 -2.67 3.59 -9.46
CA VAL A 173 -2.43 5.02 -9.75
C VAL A 173 -2.38 5.80 -8.45
N ILE A 174 -1.44 6.74 -8.36
CA ILE A 174 -1.41 7.75 -7.31
C ILE A 174 -1.93 9.05 -7.87
N VAL A 175 -2.91 9.65 -7.19
CA VAL A 175 -3.44 10.99 -7.50
C VAL A 175 -3.04 11.93 -6.38
N ILE A 176 -2.21 12.91 -6.71
CA ILE A 176 -1.75 13.94 -5.80
C ILE A 176 -2.63 15.16 -5.96
N GLY A 177 -3.35 15.51 -4.90
CA GLY A 177 -4.36 16.55 -4.87
C GLY A 177 -5.76 16.04 -5.23
N ALA A 178 -6.70 16.21 -4.31
CA ALA A 178 -8.13 15.90 -4.45
C ALA A 178 -8.98 17.18 -4.54
N GLY A 179 -8.41 18.25 -5.09
CA GLY A 179 -9.08 19.51 -5.39
C GLY A 179 -9.94 19.45 -6.65
N GLY A 180 -10.14 20.57 -7.35
CA GLY A 180 -11.01 20.66 -8.53
C GLY A 180 -10.63 19.69 -9.65
N LEU A 181 -9.37 19.69 -10.09
CA LEU A 181 -8.87 18.75 -11.11
C LEU A 181 -8.81 17.33 -10.59
N GLY A 182 -8.32 17.14 -9.34
CA GLY A 182 -8.24 15.82 -8.70
C GLY A 182 -9.60 15.14 -8.60
N CYS A 183 -10.67 15.85 -8.27
CA CYS A 183 -12.02 15.30 -8.24
C CYS A 183 -12.45 14.71 -9.59
N ALA A 184 -12.17 15.40 -10.69
CA ALA A 184 -12.51 14.92 -12.03
C ALA A 184 -11.69 13.69 -12.42
N VAL A 185 -10.38 13.73 -12.17
CA VAL A 185 -9.46 12.62 -12.44
C VAL A 185 -9.84 11.39 -11.61
N LEU A 186 -10.05 11.55 -10.31
CA LEU A 186 -10.43 10.48 -9.40
C LEU A 186 -11.74 9.80 -9.83
N SER A 187 -12.75 10.60 -10.20
CA SER A 187 -14.03 10.07 -10.69
C SER A 187 -13.85 9.29 -11.99
N GLY A 188 -13.05 9.81 -12.93
CA GLY A 188 -12.75 9.14 -14.20
C GLY A 188 -12.01 7.82 -14.01
N LEU A 189 -10.96 7.79 -13.19
CA LEU A 189 -10.19 6.58 -12.89
C LEU A 189 -11.06 5.52 -12.19
N ALA A 190 -11.88 5.94 -11.23
CA ALA A 190 -12.81 5.06 -10.53
C ALA A 190 -13.86 4.49 -11.48
N GLY A 191 -14.41 5.33 -12.37
CA GLY A 191 -15.39 4.90 -13.38
C GLY A 191 -14.79 3.96 -14.43
N ALA A 192 -13.52 4.17 -14.82
CA ALA A 192 -12.81 3.29 -15.74
C ALA A 192 -12.42 1.93 -15.13
N GLY A 193 -12.50 1.79 -13.80
CA GLY A 193 -12.15 0.55 -13.12
C GLY A 193 -10.66 0.34 -12.94
N VAL A 194 -9.90 1.42 -12.67
CA VAL A 194 -8.51 1.30 -12.23
C VAL A 194 -8.48 0.63 -10.86
N GLY A 195 -7.81 -0.52 -10.77
CA GLY A 195 -7.93 -1.45 -9.64
C GLY A 195 -7.51 -0.87 -8.31
N THR A 196 -6.48 -0.03 -8.27
CA THR A 196 -6.03 0.64 -7.04
C THR A 196 -5.78 2.13 -7.27
N ILE A 197 -6.38 2.99 -6.44
CA ILE A 197 -6.17 4.44 -6.49
C ILE A 197 -5.70 4.91 -5.10
N VAL A 198 -4.49 5.42 -5.04
CA VAL A 198 -3.96 6.11 -3.87
C VAL A 198 -4.28 7.60 -3.99
N ILE A 199 -4.91 8.18 -2.98
CA ILE A 199 -5.36 9.57 -2.96
C ILE A 199 -4.56 10.33 -1.92
N VAL A 200 -3.73 11.27 -2.37
CA VAL A 200 -2.86 12.06 -1.50
C VAL A 200 -3.37 13.50 -1.48
N ASP A 201 -3.79 13.97 -0.31
CA ASP A 201 -4.22 15.36 -0.12
C ASP A 201 -4.22 15.67 1.38
N ASP A 202 -3.56 16.74 1.82
CA ASP A 202 -3.46 17.15 3.23
C ASP A 202 -4.52 18.17 3.65
N ASP A 203 -5.33 18.66 2.70
CA ASP A 203 -6.36 19.64 2.97
C ASP A 203 -7.64 19.02 3.58
N VAL A 204 -8.43 19.90 4.17
CA VAL A 204 -9.82 19.61 4.55
C VAL A 204 -10.81 20.16 3.53
N VAL A 205 -12.01 19.62 3.52
CA VAL A 205 -13.11 20.12 2.70
C VAL A 205 -13.56 21.48 3.22
N GLU A 206 -13.59 22.47 2.34
CA GLU A 206 -14.05 23.82 2.63
C GLU A 206 -15.32 24.15 1.83
N ALA A 207 -16.25 24.89 2.44
CA ALA A 207 -17.49 25.33 1.79
C ALA A 207 -17.23 26.13 0.50
N ALA A 208 -16.19 26.98 0.50
CA ALA A 208 -15.79 27.78 -0.66
C ALA A 208 -15.31 26.96 -1.87
N ASN A 209 -15.02 25.68 -1.68
CA ASN A 209 -14.49 24.81 -2.73
C ASN A 209 -15.57 23.94 -3.40
N LEU A 210 -16.76 23.80 -2.79
CA LEU A 210 -17.79 22.86 -3.20
C LEU A 210 -18.29 23.08 -4.63
N HIS A 211 -18.34 24.32 -5.10
CA HIS A 211 -18.80 24.67 -6.46
C HIS A 211 -17.96 24.04 -7.59
N ARG A 212 -16.72 23.61 -7.30
CA ARG A 212 -15.80 23.01 -8.29
C ARG A 212 -15.21 21.66 -7.86
N GLN A 213 -15.57 21.16 -6.69
CA GLN A 213 -15.11 19.89 -6.14
C GLN A 213 -16.30 18.95 -5.89
N PRO A 214 -16.85 18.33 -6.94
CA PRO A 214 -18.13 17.61 -6.89
C PRO A 214 -18.11 16.33 -6.07
N LEU A 215 -16.94 15.84 -5.67
CA LEU A 215 -16.84 14.69 -4.77
C LEU A 215 -17.27 15.01 -3.33
N TYR A 216 -17.39 16.30 -2.97
CA TYR A 216 -17.72 16.72 -1.61
C TYR A 216 -19.08 17.39 -1.52
N THR A 217 -19.65 17.31 -0.33
CA THR A 217 -20.96 17.93 -0.01
C THR A 217 -20.82 18.86 1.20
N PRO A 218 -21.80 19.73 1.47
CA PRO A 218 -21.81 20.56 2.66
C PRO A 218 -21.60 19.82 3.97
N GLY A 219 -22.08 18.57 4.08
CA GLY A 219 -21.91 17.73 5.25
C GLY A 219 -20.49 17.16 5.45
N ASP A 220 -19.58 17.39 4.48
CA ASP A 220 -18.20 16.95 4.55
C ASP A 220 -17.23 18.07 4.99
N VAL A 221 -17.71 19.29 5.15
CA VAL A 221 -16.88 20.45 5.53
C VAL A 221 -16.11 20.17 6.83
N GLY A 222 -14.81 20.47 6.81
CA GLY A 222 -13.89 20.22 7.92
C GLY A 222 -13.28 18.82 7.97
N ARG A 223 -13.70 17.88 7.10
CA ARG A 223 -13.15 16.53 7.03
C ARG A 223 -12.00 16.45 6.02
N PRO A 224 -11.00 15.55 6.22
CA PRO A 224 -9.90 15.36 5.28
C PRO A 224 -10.38 14.99 3.88
N LYS A 225 -9.92 15.73 2.84
CA LYS A 225 -10.35 15.53 1.45
C LYS A 225 -10.07 14.11 0.95
N ALA A 226 -8.87 13.59 1.22
CA ALA A 226 -8.48 12.24 0.78
C ALA A 226 -9.42 11.16 1.31
N GLU A 227 -9.82 11.25 2.60
CA GLU A 227 -10.71 10.27 3.24
C GLU A 227 -12.14 10.36 2.69
N VAL A 228 -12.65 11.58 2.52
CA VAL A 228 -14.01 11.80 1.99
C VAL A 228 -14.06 11.32 0.54
N ALA A 229 -13.06 11.67 -0.29
CA ALA A 229 -12.97 11.21 -1.67
C ALA A 229 -12.96 9.67 -1.75
N ALA A 230 -12.12 9.01 -0.95
CA ALA A 230 -12.06 7.55 -0.92
C ALA A 230 -13.43 6.94 -0.54
N LYS A 231 -14.08 7.45 0.50
CA LYS A 231 -15.40 6.96 0.92
C LYS A 231 -16.46 7.11 -0.19
N ARG A 232 -16.47 8.25 -0.89
CA ARG A 232 -17.43 8.51 -1.99
C ARG A 232 -17.18 7.61 -3.18
N LEU A 233 -15.93 7.44 -3.57
CA LEU A 233 -15.55 6.61 -4.70
C LEU A 233 -15.74 5.11 -4.41
N ALA A 234 -15.57 4.65 -3.17
CA ALA A 234 -15.91 3.29 -2.76
C ALA A 234 -17.42 3.00 -2.88
N ALA A 235 -18.27 3.98 -2.56
CA ALA A 235 -19.70 3.86 -2.75
C ALA A 235 -20.10 3.91 -4.24
N TYR A 236 -19.34 4.65 -5.07
CA TYR A 236 -19.57 4.74 -6.51
C TYR A 236 -19.14 3.46 -7.25
N ASN A 237 -17.90 3.00 -7.00
CA ASN A 237 -17.37 1.79 -7.59
C ASN A 237 -16.77 0.89 -6.51
N PRO A 238 -17.51 -0.09 -6.01
CA PRO A 238 -17.05 -0.96 -4.92
C PRO A 238 -16.04 -2.02 -5.36
N THR A 239 -15.75 -2.15 -6.65
CA THR A 239 -14.80 -3.15 -7.17
C THR A 239 -13.35 -2.70 -7.14
N ILE A 240 -13.09 -1.41 -6.87
CA ILE A 240 -11.74 -0.82 -6.83
C ILE A 240 -11.24 -0.64 -5.40
N ARG A 241 -9.93 -0.58 -5.24
CA ARG A 241 -9.28 -0.29 -3.97
C ARG A 241 -8.92 1.18 -3.88
N LEU A 242 -9.26 1.79 -2.76
CA LEU A 242 -8.99 3.20 -2.49
C LEU A 242 -8.13 3.33 -1.24
N ARG A 243 -7.04 4.08 -1.35
CA ARG A 243 -6.08 4.31 -0.27
C ARG A 243 -5.96 5.81 -0.01
N PRO A 244 -6.71 6.36 0.95
CA PRO A 244 -6.57 7.76 1.32
C PRO A 244 -5.31 7.99 2.15
N LEU A 245 -4.55 9.00 1.81
CA LEU A 245 -3.37 9.45 2.52
C LEU A 245 -3.50 10.96 2.79
N PRO A 246 -4.00 11.36 3.99
CA PRO A 246 -4.17 12.76 4.36
C PRO A 246 -2.83 13.36 4.79
N ILE A 247 -1.88 13.45 3.86
CA ILE A 247 -0.52 13.95 4.11
C ILE A 247 -0.10 14.92 3.03
N ARG A 248 0.83 15.81 3.37
CA ARG A 248 1.49 16.72 2.45
C ARG A 248 2.76 16.07 1.91
N LEU A 249 2.92 16.12 0.59
CA LEU A 249 4.19 15.81 -0.06
C LEU A 249 5.06 17.07 -0.03
N THR A 250 6.24 16.96 0.50
CA THR A 250 7.24 18.05 0.59
C THR A 250 8.49 17.70 -0.17
#